data_026a1f4b0bd296356b63822515ef7b02
#
_entry.id   026a1f4b0bd296356b63822515ef7b02
#
_cell.length_a   1.000
_cell.length_b   1.000
_cell.length_c   1.000
_cell.angle_alpha   90.00
_cell.angle_beta   90.00
_cell.angle_gamma   90.00
#
_symmetry.space_group_name_H-M   'P 1'
#
loop_
_entity.id
_entity.type
_entity.pdbx_description
1 polymer ?
#
loop_
_entity_poly.entity_id
_entity_poly.type
_entity_poly.pdbx_seq_one_letter_code
_entity_poly.pdbx_strand_id
1 'polypeptide(L)'
;MCGFVGFTGDVENKEQVLTSMMDRIVHRGPDMGDTFFAPGVALGFRRLSILDLTPAGSQPMSNEDGSVVIVFNGEIYNFMELRGELEAKGYTFHCGADTESLLHGYEEWGEEIVDKLRGMYAFVIWDKKKNRLFGARDIFGIKPFYYSEAEDGSGLMFGSEIKSFLAHPKFHKAVNHNALRPYLTLQFSATDETFFEGVYKLPAAHCFTYDLATHTMDVRRYWDCDFSEIDKPFEEYVDELDEVVHESVSAHRIADVKVGSFLSGGVDSSYIAACLMPDKTFSVGFDYNKFNETNYAKELSDKLGIENYRKMIS
;
A
#
# COMPACT_ATOMS: atom_id res chain seq x y z
N MET A 1 -8.51 -2.66 -3.94
CA MET A 1 -7.09 -2.31 -3.68
C MET A 1 -6.21 -3.30 -4.43
N CYS A 2 -5.19 -2.81 -5.12
CA CYS A 2 -4.24 -3.67 -5.82
C CYS A 2 -3.51 -4.65 -4.89
N GLY A 3 -2.78 -5.58 -5.48
CA GLY A 3 -1.91 -6.48 -4.76
C GLY A 3 -0.75 -6.95 -5.63
N PHE A 4 0.39 -7.14 -5.01
CA PHE A 4 1.57 -7.69 -5.65
C PHE A 4 2.09 -8.91 -4.90
N VAL A 5 2.83 -9.72 -5.60
CA VAL A 5 3.60 -10.85 -5.10
C VAL A 5 4.91 -10.94 -5.86
N GLY A 6 5.91 -11.53 -5.25
CA GLY A 6 7.17 -11.80 -5.93
C GLY A 6 8.06 -12.72 -5.12
N PHE A 7 9.08 -13.20 -5.79
CA PHE A 7 10.14 -13.97 -5.13
C PHE A 7 11.46 -13.85 -5.89
N THR A 8 12.53 -14.15 -5.19
CA THR A 8 13.89 -14.26 -5.76
C THR A 8 14.41 -15.67 -5.68
N GLY A 9 15.52 -15.94 -6.39
CA GLY A 9 16.18 -17.25 -6.42
C GLY A 9 15.64 -18.18 -7.51
N ASP A 10 16.25 -19.35 -7.59
CA ASP A 10 15.84 -20.36 -8.56
C ASP A 10 14.68 -21.20 -8.04
N VAL A 11 13.59 -21.17 -8.77
CA VAL A 11 12.36 -21.93 -8.49
C VAL A 11 11.93 -22.68 -9.75
N GLU A 12 11.74 -23.97 -9.60
CA GLU A 12 11.23 -24.81 -10.68
C GLU A 12 9.80 -24.38 -11.05
N ASN A 13 9.48 -24.33 -12.35
CA ASN A 13 8.16 -23.89 -12.84
C ASN A 13 7.76 -22.49 -12.33
N LYS A 14 8.72 -21.56 -12.25
CA LYS A 14 8.53 -20.21 -11.67
C LYS A 14 7.29 -19.47 -12.18
N GLU A 15 6.91 -19.63 -13.45
CA GLU A 15 5.71 -19.01 -14.03
C GLU A 15 4.44 -19.56 -13.41
N GLN A 16 4.35 -20.87 -13.24
CA GLN A 16 3.19 -21.50 -12.58
C GLN A 16 3.11 -21.15 -11.09
N VAL A 17 4.27 -21.10 -10.41
CA VAL A 17 4.35 -20.70 -9.00
C VAL A 17 3.87 -19.26 -8.85
N LEU A 18 4.39 -18.31 -9.63
CA LEU A 18 4.00 -16.91 -9.56
C LEU A 18 2.50 -16.73 -9.86
N THR A 19 1.99 -17.39 -10.90
CA THR A 19 0.56 -17.36 -11.23
C THR A 19 -0.29 -17.88 -10.07
N SER A 20 0.11 -19.00 -9.46
CA SER A 20 -0.61 -19.56 -8.30
C SER A 20 -0.55 -18.64 -7.07
N MET A 21 0.53 -17.88 -6.87
CA MET A 21 0.62 -16.85 -5.84
C MET A 21 -0.35 -15.68 -6.13
N MET A 22 -0.40 -15.22 -7.38
CA MET A 22 -1.28 -14.15 -7.84
C MET A 22 -2.77 -14.53 -7.73
N ASP A 23 -3.13 -15.79 -8.00
CA ASP A 23 -4.51 -16.26 -7.92
C ASP A 23 -5.06 -16.21 -6.50
N ARG A 24 -4.20 -16.35 -5.50
CA ARG A 24 -4.59 -16.21 -4.08
C ARG A 24 -4.93 -14.78 -3.67
N ILE A 25 -4.54 -13.79 -4.46
CA ILE A 25 -4.81 -12.38 -4.19
C ILE A 25 -5.69 -11.70 -5.26
N VAL A 26 -6.37 -12.47 -6.12
CA VAL A 26 -7.23 -11.94 -7.19
C VAL A 26 -8.33 -10.99 -6.66
N HIS A 27 -8.86 -11.24 -5.44
CA HIS A 27 -9.87 -10.38 -4.79
C HIS A 27 -9.38 -8.96 -4.51
N ARG A 28 -8.05 -8.73 -4.46
CA ARG A 28 -7.48 -7.39 -4.31
C ARG A 28 -7.52 -6.59 -5.60
N GLY A 29 -7.29 -7.26 -6.72
CA GLY A 29 -7.23 -6.63 -8.04
C GLY A 29 -7.83 -7.53 -9.10
N PRO A 30 -9.16 -7.52 -9.26
CA PRO A 30 -9.86 -8.41 -10.18
C PRO A 30 -9.80 -7.96 -11.64
N ASP A 31 -9.43 -6.70 -11.90
CA ASP A 31 -9.56 -6.10 -13.23
C ASP A 31 -8.49 -6.59 -14.20
N MET A 32 -7.23 -6.66 -13.74
CA MET A 32 -6.10 -7.06 -14.55
C MET A 32 -5.05 -7.80 -13.71
N GLY A 33 -4.19 -8.57 -14.38
CA GLY A 33 -3.02 -9.17 -13.75
C GLY A 33 -1.93 -9.40 -14.80
N ASP A 34 -0.68 -9.13 -14.42
CA ASP A 34 0.47 -9.35 -15.28
C ASP A 34 1.70 -9.79 -14.48
N THR A 35 2.71 -10.28 -15.18
CA THR A 35 3.92 -10.88 -14.61
C THR A 35 5.17 -10.36 -15.30
N PHE A 36 6.26 -10.30 -14.53
CA PHE A 36 7.59 -10.01 -15.05
C PHE A 36 8.57 -11.06 -14.54
N PHE A 37 9.48 -11.48 -15.42
CA PHE A 37 10.53 -12.45 -15.11
C PHE A 37 11.89 -11.96 -15.55
N ALA A 38 12.86 -12.08 -14.64
CA ALA A 38 14.27 -11.89 -14.89
C ALA A 38 15.07 -13.06 -14.29
N PRO A 39 16.38 -13.17 -14.56
CA PRO A 39 17.23 -14.13 -13.85
C PRO A 39 17.15 -13.91 -12.34
N GLY A 40 16.71 -14.94 -11.60
CA GLY A 40 16.59 -14.90 -10.15
C GLY A 40 15.47 -13.99 -9.59
N VAL A 41 14.57 -13.44 -10.43
CA VAL A 41 13.47 -12.56 -9.97
C VAL A 41 12.17 -12.88 -10.70
N ALA A 42 11.07 -12.92 -9.97
CA ALA A 42 9.71 -13.02 -10.47
C ALA A 42 8.82 -11.99 -9.75
N LEU A 43 8.12 -11.16 -10.50
CA LEU A 43 7.19 -10.14 -10.00
C LEU A 43 5.80 -10.38 -10.61
N GLY A 44 4.77 -10.33 -9.80
CA GLY A 44 3.38 -10.47 -10.22
C GLY A 44 2.48 -9.41 -9.59
N PHE A 45 1.50 -8.95 -10.35
CA PHE A 45 0.61 -7.88 -9.94
C PHE A 45 -0.86 -8.20 -10.24
N ARG A 46 -1.76 -7.76 -9.36
CA ARG A 46 -3.21 -7.77 -9.55
C ARG A 46 -3.74 -6.35 -9.38
N ARG A 47 -4.40 -5.82 -10.40
CA ARG A 47 -4.86 -4.44 -10.51
C ARG A 47 -6.33 -4.30 -10.15
N LEU A 48 -6.62 -3.30 -9.31
CA LEU A 48 -7.90 -2.61 -9.24
C LEU A 48 -7.69 -1.20 -9.81
N SER A 49 -8.29 -0.91 -10.94
CA SER A 49 -8.07 0.33 -11.70
C SER A 49 -8.78 1.50 -11.03
N ILE A 50 -8.03 2.45 -10.48
CA ILE A 50 -8.52 3.66 -9.79
C ILE A 50 -7.98 4.92 -10.47
N LEU A 51 -6.66 4.98 -10.72
CA LEU A 51 -6.00 6.01 -11.53
C LEU A 51 -5.57 5.40 -12.86
N ASP A 52 -5.72 6.16 -13.94
CA ASP A 52 -5.47 5.71 -15.32
C ASP A 52 -6.15 4.37 -15.64
N LEU A 53 -7.42 4.41 -15.99
CA LEU A 53 -8.22 3.21 -16.27
C LEU A 53 -7.77 2.45 -17.52
N THR A 54 -6.76 2.94 -18.23
CA THR A 54 -6.22 2.31 -19.44
C THR A 54 -5.22 1.19 -19.12
N PRO A 55 -4.91 0.32 -20.09
CA PRO A 55 -3.84 -0.68 -19.94
C PRO A 55 -2.44 -0.07 -19.72
N ALA A 56 -2.20 1.20 -20.09
CA ALA A 56 -0.91 1.86 -19.92
C ALA A 56 -0.48 1.98 -18.44
N GLY A 57 -1.44 2.11 -17.51
CA GLY A 57 -1.18 2.09 -16.09
C GLY A 57 -1.04 0.68 -15.49
N SER A 58 -0.82 -0.37 -16.29
CA SER A 58 -0.63 -1.73 -15.79
C SER A 58 0.74 -1.94 -15.17
N GLN A 59 0.83 -2.99 -14.34
CA GLN A 59 2.07 -3.37 -13.66
C GLN A 59 2.24 -4.90 -13.75
N PRO A 60 3.49 -5.42 -13.67
CA PRO A 60 4.76 -4.73 -13.41
C PRO A 60 5.11 -3.70 -14.47
N MET A 61 5.48 -2.47 -14.06
CA MET A 61 5.81 -1.37 -14.95
C MET A 61 7.33 -1.22 -15.07
N SER A 62 7.83 -1.07 -16.30
CA SER A 62 9.25 -0.89 -16.57
C SER A 62 9.54 0.50 -17.11
N ASN A 63 10.76 0.99 -16.84
CA ASN A 63 11.31 2.13 -17.54
C ASN A 63 11.64 1.80 -19.00
N GLU A 64 12.06 2.79 -19.79
CA GLU A 64 12.24 2.68 -21.24
C GLU A 64 13.28 1.64 -21.66
N ASP A 65 14.37 1.47 -20.89
CA ASP A 65 15.45 0.50 -21.20
C ASP A 65 15.23 -0.87 -20.53
N GLY A 66 14.15 -1.03 -19.76
CA GLY A 66 13.84 -2.27 -19.04
C GLY A 66 14.83 -2.60 -17.92
N SER A 67 15.58 -1.64 -17.43
CA SER A 67 16.56 -1.84 -16.36
C SER A 67 15.98 -1.66 -14.96
N VAL A 68 14.82 -1.01 -14.84
CA VAL A 68 14.09 -0.81 -13.60
C VAL A 68 12.65 -1.28 -13.80
N VAL A 69 12.16 -2.13 -12.91
CA VAL A 69 10.79 -2.65 -12.94
C VAL A 69 10.15 -2.56 -11.58
N ILE A 70 8.92 -2.04 -11.51
CA ILE A 70 8.20 -1.82 -10.26
C ILE A 70 6.89 -2.62 -10.18
N VAL A 71 6.58 -3.09 -8.97
CA VAL A 71 5.24 -3.47 -8.52
C VAL A 71 4.87 -2.61 -7.31
N PHE A 72 3.68 -2.00 -7.36
CA PHE A 72 3.26 -1.00 -6.39
C PHE A 72 1.78 -1.15 -6.05
N ASN A 73 1.46 -1.16 -4.77
CA ASN A 73 0.10 -1.10 -4.25
C ASN A 73 -0.03 0.13 -3.37
N GLY A 74 -0.69 1.15 -3.85
CA GLY A 74 -0.82 2.41 -3.13
C GLY A 74 -1.49 3.51 -3.93
N GLU A 75 -1.31 4.72 -3.42
CA GLU A 75 -1.64 6.00 -4.04
C GLU A 75 -0.59 7.02 -3.59
N ILE A 76 0.10 7.65 -4.52
CA ILE A 76 1.06 8.73 -4.25
C ILE A 76 0.34 10.06 -4.46
N TYR A 77 -0.04 10.73 -3.38
CA TYR A 77 -0.89 11.92 -3.45
C TYR A 77 -0.22 13.12 -4.12
N ASN A 78 1.11 13.23 -4.02
CA ASN A 78 1.88 14.30 -4.66
C ASN A 78 2.52 13.89 -6.01
N PHE A 79 1.97 12.85 -6.67
CA PHE A 79 2.56 12.33 -7.91
C PHE A 79 2.63 13.37 -9.03
N MET A 80 1.67 14.30 -9.11
CA MET A 80 1.68 15.37 -10.11
C MET A 80 2.81 16.38 -9.89
N GLU A 81 3.14 16.66 -8.64
CA GLU A 81 4.28 17.54 -8.28
C GLU A 81 5.59 16.86 -8.66
N LEU A 82 5.75 15.58 -8.28
CA LEU A 82 6.92 14.77 -8.64
C LEU A 82 7.06 14.66 -10.17
N ARG A 83 5.95 14.45 -10.87
CA ARG A 83 5.93 14.42 -12.33
C ARG A 83 6.43 15.73 -12.92
N GLY A 84 5.98 16.90 -12.43
CA GLY A 84 6.45 18.20 -12.89
C GLY A 84 7.95 18.39 -12.68
N GLU A 85 8.51 17.96 -11.52
CA GLU A 85 9.94 17.99 -11.25
C GLU A 85 10.72 17.08 -12.25
N LEU A 86 10.20 15.89 -12.52
CA LEU A 86 10.83 14.91 -13.40
C LEU A 86 10.76 15.33 -14.88
N GLU A 87 9.62 15.87 -15.33
CA GLU A 87 9.49 16.43 -16.69
C GLU A 87 10.48 17.59 -16.93
N ALA A 88 10.70 18.45 -15.92
CA ALA A 88 11.70 19.53 -15.97
C ALA A 88 13.14 18.99 -16.07
N LYS A 89 13.39 17.75 -15.65
CA LYS A 89 14.68 17.04 -15.77
C LYS A 89 14.80 16.22 -17.07
N GLY A 90 13.74 16.18 -17.88
CA GLY A 90 13.74 15.52 -19.20
C GLY A 90 13.12 14.14 -19.24
N TYR A 91 12.50 13.67 -18.15
CA TYR A 91 11.74 12.42 -18.17
C TYR A 91 10.46 12.56 -18.99
N THR A 92 10.08 11.50 -19.70
CA THR A 92 8.87 11.46 -20.50
C THR A 92 7.87 10.47 -19.89
N PHE A 93 6.62 10.87 -19.78
CA PHE A 93 5.56 10.06 -19.21
C PHE A 93 4.62 9.54 -20.30
N HIS A 94 4.20 8.29 -20.16
CA HIS A 94 3.39 7.55 -21.13
C HIS A 94 1.97 7.25 -20.63
N CYS A 95 1.74 7.39 -19.31
CA CYS A 95 0.44 7.16 -18.70
C CYS A 95 0.09 8.22 -17.63
N GLY A 96 -1.13 8.15 -17.13
CA GLY A 96 -1.61 9.01 -16.05
C GLY A 96 -1.45 8.43 -14.64
N ALA A 97 -0.82 7.25 -14.52
CA ALA A 97 -0.69 6.57 -13.24
C ALA A 97 0.43 7.17 -12.37
N ASP A 98 0.21 7.22 -11.09
CA ASP A 98 1.19 7.64 -10.08
C ASP A 98 2.41 6.70 -10.00
N THR A 99 2.22 5.44 -10.40
CA THR A 99 3.29 4.43 -10.49
C THR A 99 4.45 4.88 -11.36
N GLU A 100 4.18 5.57 -12.49
CA GLU A 100 5.22 6.05 -13.40
C GLU A 100 6.05 7.18 -12.76
N SER A 101 5.40 8.04 -11.95
CA SER A 101 6.12 9.06 -11.17
C SER A 101 7.03 8.43 -10.11
N LEU A 102 6.61 7.34 -9.48
CA LEU A 102 7.44 6.60 -8.54
C LEU A 102 8.60 5.89 -9.23
N LEU A 103 8.36 5.30 -10.40
CA LEU A 103 9.38 4.61 -11.21
C LEU A 103 10.50 5.57 -11.64
N HIS A 104 10.16 6.68 -12.29
CA HIS A 104 11.11 7.71 -12.70
C HIS A 104 11.74 8.44 -11.51
N GLY A 105 10.99 8.61 -10.41
CA GLY A 105 11.53 9.13 -9.17
C GLY A 105 12.66 8.27 -8.60
N TYR A 106 12.53 6.95 -8.68
CA TYR A 106 13.61 6.05 -8.28
C TYR A 106 14.83 6.14 -9.24
N GLU A 107 14.60 6.31 -10.53
CA GLU A 107 15.70 6.50 -11.49
C GLU A 107 16.50 7.78 -11.17
N GLU A 108 15.82 8.86 -10.82
CA GLU A 108 16.44 10.16 -10.55
C GLU A 108 17.10 10.22 -9.17
N TRP A 109 16.37 9.81 -8.12
CA TRP A 109 16.77 10.01 -6.72
C TRP A 109 17.19 8.72 -6.01
N GLY A 110 17.07 7.57 -6.66
CA GLY A 110 17.39 6.28 -6.04
C GLY A 110 16.52 6.00 -4.82
N GLU A 111 17.15 5.54 -3.74
CA GLU A 111 16.46 5.22 -2.49
C GLU A 111 15.90 6.43 -1.76
N GLU A 112 16.42 7.63 -2.02
CA GLU A 112 15.95 8.89 -1.44
C GLU A 112 14.55 9.28 -1.95
N ILE A 113 14.01 8.57 -2.93
CA ILE A 113 12.62 8.77 -3.38
C ILE A 113 11.63 8.67 -2.20
N VAL A 114 11.87 7.79 -1.21
CA VAL A 114 10.97 7.61 -0.06
C VAL A 114 10.79 8.89 0.77
N ASP A 115 11.78 9.78 0.77
CA ASP A 115 11.74 11.05 1.49
C ASP A 115 10.89 12.11 0.76
N LYS A 116 10.57 11.87 -0.50
CA LYS A 116 9.75 12.74 -1.35
C LYS A 116 8.29 12.29 -1.47
N LEU A 117 7.99 11.05 -1.09
CA LEU A 117 6.65 10.49 -1.28
C LEU A 117 5.68 10.96 -0.20
N ARG A 118 4.55 11.48 -0.63
CA ARG A 118 3.36 11.66 0.21
C ARG A 118 2.27 10.73 -0.28
N GLY A 119 1.89 9.75 0.54
CA GLY A 119 0.90 8.77 0.11
C GLY A 119 0.78 7.57 1.05
N MET A 120 -0.01 6.61 0.62
CA MET A 120 -0.14 5.31 1.24
C MET A 120 0.37 4.25 0.26
N TYR A 121 1.44 3.53 0.60
CA TYR A 121 2.11 2.67 -0.36
C TYR A 121 2.84 1.47 0.23
N ALA A 122 2.97 0.47 -0.61
CA ALA A 122 3.93 -0.61 -0.50
C ALA A 122 4.40 -0.95 -1.92
N PHE A 123 5.69 -1.02 -2.16
CA PHE A 123 6.25 -1.32 -3.47
C PHE A 123 7.54 -2.14 -3.40
N VAL A 124 7.86 -2.76 -4.52
CA VAL A 124 9.17 -3.37 -4.79
C VAL A 124 9.63 -2.97 -6.18
N ILE A 125 10.85 -2.54 -6.26
CA ILE A 125 11.57 -2.20 -7.50
C ILE A 125 12.69 -3.21 -7.70
N TRP A 126 12.75 -3.81 -8.89
CA TRP A 126 13.92 -4.52 -9.35
C TRP A 126 14.82 -3.58 -10.14
N ASP A 127 16.07 -3.44 -9.69
CA ASP A 127 17.10 -2.64 -10.36
C ASP A 127 18.16 -3.60 -10.93
N LYS A 128 18.11 -3.77 -12.24
CA LYS A 128 19.03 -4.64 -12.98
C LYS A 128 20.48 -4.17 -12.88
N LYS A 129 20.69 -2.84 -12.96
CA LYS A 129 22.04 -2.24 -12.99
C LYS A 129 22.74 -2.42 -11.64
N LYS A 130 21.99 -2.34 -10.55
CA LYS A 130 22.48 -2.53 -9.18
C LYS A 130 22.36 -3.98 -8.71
N ASN A 131 21.76 -4.88 -9.51
CA ASN A 131 21.50 -6.29 -9.19
C ASN A 131 20.82 -6.49 -7.83
N ARG A 132 19.75 -5.73 -7.57
CA ARG A 132 19.06 -5.73 -6.28
C ARG A 132 17.56 -5.49 -6.38
N LEU A 133 16.86 -5.79 -5.29
CA LEU A 133 15.53 -5.23 -5.03
C LEU A 133 15.66 -4.04 -4.09
N PHE A 134 14.81 -3.04 -4.30
CA PHE A 134 14.53 -1.98 -3.35
C PHE A 134 13.03 -1.95 -3.08
N GLY A 135 12.61 -1.86 -1.84
CA GLY A 135 11.20 -1.78 -1.51
C GLY A 135 10.96 -0.90 -0.29
N ALA A 136 9.73 -0.39 -0.18
CA ALA A 136 9.34 0.44 0.95
C ALA A 136 7.87 0.27 1.31
N ARG A 137 7.56 0.65 2.55
CA ARG A 137 6.21 0.73 3.09
C ARG A 137 5.98 2.11 3.68
N ASP A 138 4.79 2.66 3.47
CA ASP A 138 4.42 4.02 3.88
C ASP A 138 4.60 4.29 5.38
N ILE A 139 4.65 5.58 5.73
CA ILE A 139 4.99 6.08 7.06
C ILE A 139 4.08 5.57 8.19
N PHE A 140 2.83 5.20 7.88
CA PHE A 140 1.87 4.64 8.85
C PHE A 140 1.62 3.15 8.65
N GLY A 141 2.24 2.51 7.62
CA GLY A 141 2.02 1.11 7.29
C GLY A 141 0.58 0.81 6.85
N ILE A 142 -0.07 1.76 6.17
CA ILE A 142 -1.45 1.64 5.67
C ILE A 142 -1.55 0.50 4.66
N LYS A 143 -0.59 0.42 3.74
CA LYS A 143 -0.55 -0.69 2.79
C LYS A 143 0.20 -1.88 3.37
N PRO A 144 -0.33 -3.10 3.17
CA PRO A 144 0.31 -4.30 3.68
C PRO A 144 1.56 -4.65 2.87
N PHE A 145 2.62 -5.06 3.57
CA PHE A 145 3.82 -5.64 3.01
C PHE A 145 4.30 -6.78 3.92
N TYR A 146 4.34 -7.98 3.38
CA TYR A 146 4.85 -9.17 4.06
C TYR A 146 6.04 -9.75 3.29
N TYR A 147 6.99 -10.33 4.01
CA TYR A 147 8.12 -11.02 3.41
C TYR A 147 8.52 -12.24 4.23
N SER A 148 9.22 -13.16 3.58
CA SER A 148 9.80 -14.35 4.18
C SER A 148 11.07 -14.71 3.42
N GLU A 149 12.15 -14.93 4.13
CA GLU A 149 13.36 -15.48 3.54
C GLU A 149 13.23 -17.01 3.43
N ALA A 150 13.78 -17.59 2.37
CA ALA A 150 13.85 -19.04 2.26
C ALA A 150 14.75 -19.60 3.36
N GLU A 151 14.37 -20.75 3.98
CA GLU A 151 15.14 -21.36 5.07
C GLU A 151 16.59 -21.68 4.68
N ASP A 152 16.82 -21.99 3.41
CA ASP A 152 18.15 -22.26 2.86
C ASP A 152 18.94 -20.98 2.50
N GLY A 153 18.38 -19.81 2.77
CA GLY A 153 18.96 -18.50 2.42
C GLY A 153 19.02 -18.22 0.92
N SER A 154 18.34 -19.01 0.09
CA SER A 154 18.45 -18.95 -1.38
C SER A 154 17.54 -17.93 -2.04
N GLY A 155 16.71 -17.21 -1.28
CA GLY A 155 15.79 -16.25 -1.86
C GLY A 155 14.84 -15.59 -0.87
N LEU A 156 14.13 -14.59 -1.35
CA LEU A 156 13.14 -13.80 -0.64
C LEU A 156 11.77 -13.99 -1.31
N MET A 157 10.74 -14.22 -0.53
CA MET A 157 9.34 -14.13 -0.94
C MET A 157 8.74 -12.85 -0.35
N PHE A 158 7.92 -12.14 -1.12
CA PHE A 158 7.24 -10.94 -0.64
C PHE A 158 5.86 -10.78 -1.29
N GLY A 159 4.99 -10.00 -0.64
CA GLY A 159 3.68 -9.73 -1.19
C GLY A 159 2.73 -8.99 -0.28
N SER A 160 1.59 -8.62 -0.84
CA SER A 160 0.53 -7.90 -0.12
C SER A 160 -0.24 -8.76 0.88
N GLU A 161 -0.24 -10.08 0.74
CA GLU A 161 -0.93 -11.01 1.64
C GLU A 161 -0.16 -12.32 1.81
N ILE A 162 -0.03 -12.78 3.06
CA ILE A 162 0.72 -13.99 3.42
C ILE A 162 0.20 -15.24 2.70
N LYS A 163 -1.11 -15.34 2.46
CA LYS A 163 -1.70 -16.52 1.80
C LYS A 163 -1.15 -16.77 0.40
N SER A 164 -0.55 -15.76 -0.26
CA SER A 164 0.13 -15.96 -1.54
C SER A 164 1.35 -16.86 -1.42
N PHE A 165 2.07 -16.81 -0.29
CA PHE A 165 3.25 -17.63 -0.03
C PHE A 165 2.94 -19.12 0.04
N LEU A 166 1.71 -19.49 0.40
CA LEU A 166 1.26 -20.90 0.43
C LEU A 166 1.35 -21.61 -0.93
N ALA A 167 1.53 -20.88 -2.02
CA ALA A 167 1.73 -21.45 -3.35
C ALA A 167 3.22 -21.63 -3.71
N HIS A 168 4.13 -21.06 -2.92
CA HIS A 168 5.56 -21.15 -3.17
C HIS A 168 6.14 -22.45 -2.59
N PRO A 169 6.90 -23.26 -3.37
CA PRO A 169 7.35 -24.59 -2.94
C PRO A 169 8.35 -24.55 -1.76
N LYS A 170 9.08 -23.45 -1.59
CA LYS A 170 10.04 -23.26 -0.47
C LYS A 170 9.40 -22.61 0.76
N PHE A 171 8.09 -22.38 0.77
CA PHE A 171 7.41 -21.79 1.91
C PHE A 171 7.12 -22.85 2.98
N HIS A 172 7.73 -22.69 4.15
CA HIS A 172 7.42 -23.53 5.30
C HIS A 172 6.20 -23.00 6.06
N LYS A 173 5.15 -23.83 6.13
CA LYS A 173 3.91 -23.48 6.82
C LYS A 173 3.94 -23.96 8.26
N ALA A 174 4.37 -23.13 9.18
CA ALA A 174 4.33 -23.38 10.62
C ALA A 174 3.68 -22.24 11.38
N VAL A 175 3.06 -22.53 12.51
CA VAL A 175 2.40 -21.53 13.37
C VAL A 175 3.42 -20.92 14.31
N ASN A 176 3.55 -19.60 14.29
CA ASN A 176 4.36 -18.85 15.25
C ASN A 176 3.62 -18.71 16.59
N HIS A 177 3.90 -19.60 17.51
CA HIS A 177 3.30 -19.59 18.84
C HIS A 177 3.70 -18.35 19.67
N ASN A 178 4.86 -17.74 19.40
CA ASN A 178 5.31 -16.55 20.10
C ASN A 178 4.48 -15.31 19.77
N ALA A 179 3.94 -15.23 18.55
CA ALA A 179 3.07 -14.14 18.13
C ALA A 179 1.64 -14.24 18.71
N LEU A 180 1.19 -15.44 19.10
CA LEU A 180 -0.19 -15.64 19.59
C LEU A 180 -0.43 -14.96 20.94
N ARG A 181 0.50 -15.05 21.88
CA ARG A 181 0.31 -14.51 23.24
C ARG A 181 0.16 -12.99 23.25
N PRO A 182 1.02 -12.19 22.61
CA PRO A 182 0.82 -10.74 22.48
C PRO A 182 -0.50 -10.39 21.80
N TYR A 183 -0.86 -11.11 20.74
CA TYR A 183 -2.12 -10.88 20.04
C TYR A 183 -3.35 -11.13 20.93
N LEU A 184 -3.38 -12.22 21.68
CA LEU A 184 -4.50 -12.52 22.59
C LEU A 184 -4.63 -11.51 23.73
N THR A 185 -3.54 -10.83 24.08
CA THR A 185 -3.54 -9.77 25.10
C THR A 185 -4.01 -8.43 24.54
N LEU A 186 -3.48 -8.04 23.38
CA LEU A 186 -3.63 -6.70 22.79
C LEU A 186 -4.68 -6.65 21.67
N GLN A 187 -5.12 -7.81 21.18
CA GLN A 187 -6.03 -7.98 20.03
C GLN A 187 -5.45 -7.43 18.69
N PHE A 188 -4.14 -7.15 18.65
CA PHE A 188 -3.41 -6.81 17.44
C PHE A 188 -1.97 -7.32 17.53
N SER A 189 -1.30 -7.45 16.37
CA SER A 189 0.10 -7.86 16.30
C SER A 189 1.01 -6.67 16.60
N ALA A 190 1.55 -6.63 17.82
CA ALA A 190 2.43 -5.56 18.31
C ALA A 190 3.88 -5.69 17.86
N THR A 191 4.22 -6.75 17.13
CA THR A 191 5.57 -7.04 16.60
C THR A 191 5.53 -7.13 15.08
N ASP A 192 6.70 -7.14 14.45
CA ASP A 192 6.82 -7.36 13.01
C ASP A 192 6.61 -8.82 12.62
N GLU A 193 6.68 -9.73 13.57
CA GLU A 193 6.34 -11.14 13.37
C GLU A 193 4.86 -11.33 13.09
N THR A 194 4.55 -12.37 12.32
CA THR A 194 3.17 -12.77 12.01
C THR A 194 2.82 -14.10 12.70
N PHE A 195 1.59 -14.60 12.47
CA PHE A 195 1.19 -15.93 12.94
C PHE A 195 1.86 -17.10 12.19
N PHE A 196 2.62 -16.82 11.17
CA PHE A 196 3.45 -17.81 10.48
C PHE A 196 4.91 -17.63 10.85
N GLU A 197 5.60 -18.75 11.19
CA GLU A 197 7.03 -18.71 11.45
C GLU A 197 7.80 -18.23 10.22
N GLY A 198 8.81 -17.39 10.43
CA GLY A 198 9.66 -16.85 9.36
C GLY A 198 8.96 -15.88 8.40
N VAL A 199 7.72 -15.44 8.72
CA VAL A 199 7.02 -14.42 7.96
C VAL A 199 6.91 -13.13 8.76
N TYR A 200 7.43 -12.05 8.18
CA TYR A 200 7.49 -10.74 8.81
C TYR A 200 6.65 -9.72 8.04
N LYS A 201 6.22 -8.69 8.75
CA LYS A 201 5.72 -7.44 8.15
C LYS A 201 6.92 -6.50 7.97
N LEU A 202 7.04 -5.85 6.82
CA LEU A 202 7.91 -4.68 6.74
C LEU A 202 7.33 -3.61 7.68
N PRO A 203 8.09 -3.09 8.66
CA PRO A 203 7.57 -2.09 9.58
C PRO A 203 7.12 -0.82 8.85
N ALA A 204 6.21 -0.06 9.46
CA ALA A 204 5.83 1.26 8.97
C ALA A 204 7.03 2.20 8.89
N ALA A 205 7.08 3.07 7.88
CA ALA A 205 8.19 3.99 7.64
C ALA A 205 9.56 3.30 7.40
N HIS A 206 9.56 2.07 6.89
CA HIS A 206 10.81 1.36 6.55
C HIS A 206 10.89 1.08 5.06
N CYS A 207 12.13 1.10 4.58
CA CYS A 207 12.52 0.58 3.29
C CYS A 207 13.59 -0.48 3.45
N PHE A 208 13.80 -1.27 2.41
CA PHE A 208 14.83 -2.29 2.37
C PHE A 208 15.54 -2.34 1.03
N THR A 209 16.77 -2.82 1.06
CA THR A 209 17.49 -3.31 -0.10
C THR A 209 17.74 -4.81 0.06
N TYR A 210 17.64 -5.56 -1.03
CA TYR A 210 17.97 -6.97 -1.06
C TYR A 210 18.94 -7.23 -2.22
N ASP A 211 20.16 -7.62 -1.89
CA ASP A 211 21.20 -7.94 -2.87
C ASP A 211 20.95 -9.34 -3.45
N LEU A 212 20.82 -9.42 -4.77
CA LEU A 212 20.49 -10.67 -5.48
C LEU A 212 21.69 -11.62 -5.59
N ALA A 213 22.91 -11.14 -5.39
CA ALA A 213 24.12 -11.99 -5.46
C ALA A 213 24.45 -12.61 -4.11
N THR A 214 24.28 -11.86 -3.02
CA THR A 214 24.61 -12.30 -1.66
C THR A 214 23.41 -12.82 -0.89
N HIS A 215 22.19 -12.59 -1.39
CA HIS A 215 20.91 -12.88 -0.72
C HIS A 215 20.79 -12.21 0.66
N THR A 216 21.34 -11.02 0.80
CA THR A 216 21.29 -10.25 2.05
C THR A 216 20.28 -9.12 1.96
N MET A 217 19.50 -8.97 3.04
CA MET A 217 18.50 -7.91 3.19
C MET A 217 19.00 -6.90 4.22
N ASP A 218 18.97 -5.63 3.87
CA ASP A 218 19.19 -4.50 4.77
C ASP A 218 17.90 -3.71 4.90
N VAL A 219 17.42 -3.49 6.14
CA VAL A 219 16.16 -2.78 6.43
C VAL A 219 16.48 -1.54 7.22
N ARG A 220 16.04 -0.38 6.74
CA ARG A 220 16.23 0.90 7.42
C ARG A 220 14.93 1.67 7.58
N ARG A 221 14.82 2.40 8.69
CA ARG A 221 13.76 3.39 8.92
C ARG A 221 14.11 4.67 8.17
N TYR A 222 13.19 5.18 7.36
CA TYR A 222 13.39 6.43 6.61
C TYR A 222 12.62 7.61 7.20
N TRP A 223 11.62 7.38 8.06
CA TRP A 223 10.84 8.44 8.70
C TRP A 223 10.50 8.08 10.14
N ASP A 224 10.44 9.08 11.01
CA ASP A 224 9.96 8.99 12.38
C ASP A 224 9.10 10.19 12.74
N CYS A 225 8.19 10.02 13.70
CA CYS A 225 7.39 11.11 14.21
C CYS A 225 8.20 11.92 15.25
N ASP A 226 8.30 13.23 15.03
CA ASP A 226 8.85 14.13 16.03
C ASP A 226 7.72 14.68 16.90
N PHE A 227 7.81 14.43 18.21
CA PHE A 227 6.90 14.95 19.21
C PHE A 227 7.57 16.11 19.94
N SER A 228 7.37 17.32 19.44
CA SER A 228 7.81 18.54 20.12
C SER A 228 6.62 19.29 20.71
N GLU A 229 6.78 19.81 21.93
CA GLU A 229 5.80 20.72 22.52
C GLU A 229 5.97 22.12 21.89
N ILE A 230 4.87 22.66 21.40
CA ILE A 230 4.79 24.03 20.88
C ILE A 230 3.80 24.77 21.75
N ASP A 231 4.24 25.83 22.43
CA ASP A 231 3.36 26.67 23.28
C ASP A 231 2.67 27.73 22.41
N LYS A 232 1.38 27.54 22.16
CA LYS A 232 0.53 28.48 21.42
C LYS A 232 -0.92 28.43 21.92
N PRO A 233 -1.74 29.48 21.65
CA PRO A 233 -3.15 29.51 22.04
C PRO A 233 -3.93 28.30 21.46
N PHE A 234 -4.94 27.86 22.19
CA PHE A 234 -5.78 26.71 21.78
C PHE A 234 -6.46 26.94 20.43
N GLU A 235 -6.93 28.15 20.19
CA GLU A 235 -7.59 28.55 18.95
C GLU A 235 -6.68 28.39 17.71
N GLU A 236 -5.38 28.69 17.86
CA GLU A 236 -4.41 28.51 16.78
C GLU A 236 -4.20 27.01 16.44
N TYR A 237 -4.23 26.12 17.47
CA TYR A 237 -4.21 24.67 17.22
C TYR A 237 -5.44 24.19 16.46
N VAL A 238 -6.62 24.75 16.81
CA VAL A 238 -7.87 24.39 16.13
C VAL A 238 -7.83 24.80 14.66
N ASP A 239 -7.42 26.02 14.36
CA ASP A 239 -7.35 26.55 12.99
C ASP A 239 -6.33 25.75 12.16
N GLU A 240 -5.13 25.50 12.69
CA GLU A 240 -4.11 24.70 11.99
C GLU A 240 -4.55 23.26 11.77
N LEU A 241 -5.21 22.63 12.75
CA LEU A 241 -5.73 21.28 12.61
C LEU A 241 -6.82 21.21 11.54
N ASP A 242 -7.71 22.19 11.49
CA ASP A 242 -8.76 22.28 10.48
C ASP A 242 -8.15 22.40 9.09
N GLU A 243 -7.16 23.28 8.90
CA GLU A 243 -6.45 23.47 7.63
C GLU A 243 -5.75 22.17 7.18
N VAL A 244 -4.99 21.53 8.07
CA VAL A 244 -4.25 20.29 7.77
C VAL A 244 -5.21 19.15 7.42
N VAL A 245 -6.35 19.02 8.13
CA VAL A 245 -7.35 17.98 7.83
C VAL A 245 -8.00 18.24 6.47
N HIS A 246 -8.38 19.48 6.19
CA HIS A 246 -8.98 19.84 4.89
C HIS A 246 -8.01 19.55 3.72
N GLU A 247 -6.74 19.93 3.85
CA GLU A 247 -5.70 19.66 2.86
C GLU A 247 -5.48 18.16 2.69
N SER A 248 -5.35 17.42 3.80
CA SER A 248 -5.16 15.97 3.77
C SER A 248 -6.33 15.25 3.10
N VAL A 249 -7.57 15.59 3.48
CA VAL A 249 -8.77 14.99 2.88
C VAL A 249 -8.85 15.30 1.38
N SER A 250 -8.50 16.53 0.98
CA SER A 250 -8.44 16.92 -0.42
C SER A 250 -7.43 16.10 -1.21
N ALA A 251 -6.24 15.87 -0.65
CA ALA A 251 -5.19 15.05 -1.27
C ALA A 251 -5.65 13.59 -1.48
N HIS A 252 -6.47 13.04 -0.58
CA HIS A 252 -7.01 11.68 -0.71
C HIS A 252 -8.10 11.51 -1.78
N ARG A 253 -8.57 12.61 -2.39
CA ARG A 253 -9.65 12.57 -3.39
C ARG A 253 -9.16 12.20 -4.80
N ILE A 254 -7.89 11.97 -5.00
CA ILE A 254 -7.30 11.67 -6.32
C ILE A 254 -7.81 10.32 -6.82
N ALA A 255 -8.67 10.33 -7.83
CA ALA A 255 -9.20 9.14 -8.48
C ALA A 255 -9.87 9.50 -9.80
N ASP A 256 -9.79 8.61 -10.80
CA ASP A 256 -10.56 8.67 -12.06
C ASP A 256 -11.92 7.96 -11.94
N VAL A 257 -12.27 7.52 -10.74
CA VAL A 257 -13.54 6.88 -10.40
C VAL A 257 -14.26 7.66 -9.31
N LYS A 258 -15.56 7.38 -9.11
CA LYS A 258 -16.34 8.01 -8.02
C LYS A 258 -15.77 7.66 -6.66
N VAL A 259 -15.70 8.68 -5.79
CA VAL A 259 -15.18 8.53 -4.42
C VAL A 259 -16.34 8.45 -3.44
N GLY A 260 -16.40 7.37 -2.67
CA GLY A 260 -17.33 7.20 -1.55
C GLY A 260 -16.63 7.28 -0.20
N SER A 261 -17.39 7.54 0.86
CA SER A 261 -16.88 7.54 2.24
C SER A 261 -17.68 6.59 3.12
N PHE A 262 -16.96 5.82 3.96
CA PHE A 262 -17.62 5.17 5.08
C PHE A 262 -17.99 6.21 6.14
N LEU A 263 -19.20 6.07 6.70
CA LEU A 263 -19.74 7.00 7.68
C LEU A 263 -20.34 6.21 8.85
N SER A 264 -19.67 6.22 10.00
CA SER A 264 -20.13 5.52 11.20
C SER A 264 -21.16 6.30 12.00
N GLY A 265 -21.19 7.64 11.86
CA GLY A 265 -21.95 8.56 12.71
C GLY A 265 -21.13 9.13 13.87
N GLY A 266 -19.87 8.68 14.07
CA GLY A 266 -18.92 9.28 15.01
C GLY A 266 -18.36 10.62 14.48
N VAL A 267 -17.75 11.41 15.38
CA VAL A 267 -17.22 12.76 15.09
C VAL A 267 -16.20 12.72 13.94
N ASP A 268 -15.19 11.84 14.01
CA ASP A 268 -14.10 11.82 13.02
C ASP A 268 -14.61 11.49 11.61
N SER A 269 -15.41 10.42 11.46
CA SER A 269 -15.97 10.04 10.16
C SER A 269 -16.94 11.10 9.61
N SER A 270 -17.63 11.80 10.50
CA SER A 270 -18.55 12.88 10.13
C SER A 270 -17.79 14.10 9.63
N TYR A 271 -16.72 14.49 10.30
CA TYR A 271 -15.88 15.60 9.92
C TYR A 271 -15.18 15.33 8.58
N ILE A 272 -14.56 14.14 8.41
CA ILE A 272 -13.96 13.73 7.14
C ILE A 272 -14.98 13.73 6.00
N ALA A 273 -16.18 13.20 6.22
CA ALA A 273 -17.23 13.19 5.18
C ALA A 273 -17.69 14.61 4.80
N ALA A 274 -17.75 15.53 5.78
CA ALA A 274 -18.09 16.93 5.53
C ALA A 274 -17.00 17.66 4.74
N CYS A 275 -15.71 17.42 5.05
CA CYS A 275 -14.59 17.99 4.30
C CYS A 275 -14.48 17.40 2.88
N LEU A 276 -14.69 16.08 2.74
CA LEU A 276 -14.55 15.38 1.47
C LEU A 276 -15.70 15.68 0.49
N MET A 277 -16.93 15.85 0.99
CA MET A 277 -18.14 15.93 0.18
C MET A 277 -18.18 14.80 -0.87
N PRO A 278 -18.20 13.51 -0.45
CA PRO A 278 -18.08 12.37 -1.35
C PRO A 278 -19.35 12.20 -2.22
N ASP A 279 -19.23 11.45 -3.32
CA ASP A 279 -20.39 11.12 -4.16
C ASP A 279 -21.47 10.33 -3.40
N LYS A 280 -21.04 9.48 -2.46
CA LYS A 280 -21.92 8.62 -1.64
C LYS A 280 -21.29 8.33 -0.30
N THR A 281 -22.14 8.08 0.71
CA THR A 281 -21.71 7.57 2.00
C THR A 281 -22.26 6.16 2.25
N PHE A 282 -21.51 5.35 3.00
CA PHE A 282 -21.85 3.97 3.33
C PHE A 282 -21.78 3.76 4.84
N SER A 283 -22.83 3.18 5.41
CA SER A 283 -22.94 2.92 6.84
C SER A 283 -23.32 1.48 7.11
N VAL A 284 -22.73 0.89 8.14
CA VAL A 284 -23.10 -0.43 8.65
C VAL A 284 -23.69 -0.25 10.03
N GLY A 285 -24.83 -0.86 10.28
CA GLY A 285 -25.51 -0.86 11.57
C GLY A 285 -25.81 -2.29 12.04
N PHE A 286 -26.24 -2.40 13.28
CA PHE A 286 -26.66 -3.65 13.89
C PHE A 286 -28.15 -3.59 14.23
N ASP A 287 -28.85 -4.73 14.19
CA ASP A 287 -30.26 -4.81 14.55
C ASP A 287 -30.54 -4.52 16.04
N TYR A 288 -29.48 -4.26 16.80
CA TYR A 288 -29.58 -3.93 18.22
C TYR A 288 -29.42 -2.43 18.42
N ASN A 289 -30.52 -1.74 18.79
CA ASN A 289 -30.60 -0.26 18.87
C ASN A 289 -29.48 0.42 19.68
N LYS A 290 -29.00 -0.24 20.74
CA LYS A 290 -27.93 0.34 21.60
C LYS A 290 -26.61 0.56 20.89
N PHE A 291 -26.35 -0.21 19.83
CA PHE A 291 -25.09 -0.18 19.06
C PHE A 291 -25.31 0.30 17.62
N ASN A 292 -26.48 0.87 17.32
CA ASN A 292 -26.82 1.33 15.97
C ASN A 292 -26.69 2.85 15.87
N GLU A 293 -25.61 3.31 15.27
CA GLU A 293 -25.31 4.73 15.05
C GLU A 293 -25.69 5.22 13.64
N THR A 294 -26.29 4.36 12.79
CA THR A 294 -26.62 4.71 11.40
C THR A 294 -27.62 5.86 11.26
N ASN A 295 -28.35 6.19 12.31
CA ASN A 295 -29.27 7.34 12.30
C ASN A 295 -28.50 8.66 12.29
N TYR A 296 -27.39 8.78 13.02
CA TYR A 296 -26.51 9.96 12.99
C TYR A 296 -25.84 10.13 11.63
N ALA A 297 -25.36 9.00 11.07
CA ALA A 297 -24.80 8.98 9.72
C ALA A 297 -25.81 9.45 8.66
N LYS A 298 -27.07 9.00 8.77
CA LYS A 298 -28.14 9.45 7.87
C LYS A 298 -28.44 10.94 8.04
N GLU A 299 -28.58 11.41 9.28
CA GLU A 299 -28.87 12.82 9.56
C GLU A 299 -27.80 13.73 8.93
N LEU A 300 -26.52 13.40 9.09
CA LEU A 300 -25.44 14.15 8.46
C LEU A 300 -25.54 14.12 6.93
N SER A 301 -25.71 12.94 6.36
CA SER A 301 -25.80 12.78 4.91
C SER A 301 -26.98 13.57 4.32
N ASP A 302 -28.12 13.57 5.00
CA ASP A 302 -29.30 14.37 4.60
C ASP A 302 -28.98 15.88 4.66
N LYS A 303 -28.28 16.36 5.70
CA LYS A 303 -27.83 17.74 5.82
C LYS A 303 -26.84 18.16 4.74
N LEU A 304 -25.96 17.27 4.34
CA LEU A 304 -24.96 17.50 3.30
C LEU A 304 -25.52 17.29 1.88
N GLY A 305 -26.74 16.74 1.74
CA GLY A 305 -27.35 16.41 0.46
C GLY A 305 -26.69 15.21 -0.24
N ILE A 306 -26.08 14.32 0.52
CA ILE A 306 -25.34 13.14 0.02
C ILE A 306 -26.18 11.87 0.24
N GLU A 307 -26.26 11.00 -0.76
CA GLU A 307 -26.96 9.72 -0.64
C GLU A 307 -26.22 8.78 0.32
N ASN A 308 -26.92 8.25 1.35
CA ASN A 308 -26.38 7.32 2.33
C ASN A 308 -26.93 5.91 2.12
N TYR A 309 -26.05 4.95 1.86
CA TYR A 309 -26.35 3.53 1.77
C TYR A 309 -26.10 2.85 3.11
N ARG A 310 -27.15 2.23 3.67
CA ARG A 310 -27.06 1.57 4.98
C ARG A 310 -27.29 0.09 4.85
N LYS A 311 -26.43 -0.70 5.50
CA LYS A 311 -26.60 -2.15 5.63
C LYS A 311 -26.70 -2.53 7.10
N MET A 312 -27.79 -3.21 7.45
CA MET A 312 -27.97 -3.78 8.78
C MET A 312 -27.39 -5.20 8.81
N ILE A 313 -26.68 -5.53 9.87
CA ILE A 313 -26.09 -6.84 10.15
C ILE A 313 -26.77 -7.40 11.41
N SER A 314 -27.26 -8.64 11.33
CA SER A 314 -27.86 -9.41 12.43
C SER A 314 -26.80 -10.23 13.15
#